data_524ac9eb6f0b8e5ccc8363b2cc8afdac
#
_entry.id   524ac9eb6f0b8e5ccc8363b2cc8afdac
#
_cell.length_a   1.000
_cell.length_b   1.000
_cell.length_c   1.000
_cell.angle_alpha   90.00
_cell.angle_beta   90.00
_cell.angle_gamma   90.00
#
_symmetry.space_group_name_H-M   'P 1'
#
loop_
_entity.id
_entity.type
_entity.pdbx_description
1 polymer ?
#
loop_
_entity_poly.entity_id
_entity_poly.type
_entity_poly.pdbx_seq_one_letter_code
_entity_poly.pdbx_strand_id
1 'polypeptide(L)'
;MKDINALVFDLGGVLIDWNPEYLYNKIIPDEKERNWFLSTICTPDWNEQQDGGRSLKEATEHLVSKYPAHEASIRAYYDRWTEMLGGPIQETVEIFRQLKFNTHLKLYALTNWSAETFPVALELYDFLHWFDGRLVSGEEKIRKPFPEIYRLLIDRFAIEPRKAIYVDDNIRNVLPARELGFHGIHFRTPALFREELVGLGVLPR
;
A
#
# COMPACT_ATOMS: atom_id res chain seq x y z
N MET A 1 -21.95 -7.79 19.44
CA MET A 1 -20.75 -7.12 18.85
C MET A 1 -19.83 -8.22 18.35
N LYS A 2 -19.24 -8.07 17.17
CA LYS A 2 -18.22 -9.00 16.70
C LYS A 2 -16.98 -8.80 17.58
N ASP A 3 -16.35 -9.89 18.00
CA ASP A 3 -15.15 -9.87 18.86
C ASP A 3 -13.91 -9.55 17.98
N ILE A 4 -13.85 -8.30 17.47
CA ILE A 4 -12.75 -7.83 16.65
C ILE A 4 -11.59 -7.46 17.58
N ASN A 5 -10.41 -8.04 17.32
CA ASN A 5 -9.20 -7.83 18.11
C ASN A 5 -7.99 -7.34 17.28
N ALA A 6 -8.10 -7.35 15.95
CA ALA A 6 -7.04 -6.86 15.07
C ALA A 6 -7.58 -6.13 13.85
N LEU A 7 -6.76 -5.23 13.29
CA LEU A 7 -7.00 -4.57 12.02
C LEU A 7 -5.71 -4.53 11.21
N VAL A 8 -5.78 -4.93 9.95
CA VAL A 8 -4.69 -4.94 8.99
C VAL A 8 -4.96 -3.87 7.95
N PHE A 9 -4.03 -2.94 7.80
CA PHE A 9 -4.09 -1.85 6.82
C PHE A 9 -3.22 -2.14 5.60
N ASP A 10 -3.71 -1.83 4.41
CA ASP A 10 -2.83 -1.36 3.35
C ASP A 10 -2.31 0.05 3.66
N LEU A 11 -1.27 0.48 2.98
CA LEU A 11 -0.65 1.79 3.16
C LEU A 11 -0.92 2.72 1.98
N GLY A 12 -0.50 2.36 0.78
CA GLY A 12 -0.75 3.15 -0.44
C GLY A 12 -2.24 3.24 -0.75
N GLY A 13 -2.75 4.42 -1.10
CA GLY A 13 -4.18 4.65 -1.35
C GLY A 13 -5.09 4.60 -0.11
N VAL A 14 -4.57 4.18 1.05
CA VAL A 14 -5.33 4.10 2.32
C VAL A 14 -4.81 5.09 3.35
N LEU A 15 -3.53 5.06 3.69
CA LEU A 15 -2.88 5.97 4.64
C LEU A 15 -1.97 6.99 3.98
N ILE A 16 -1.41 6.66 2.83
CA ILE A 16 -0.47 7.48 2.07
C ILE A 16 -0.99 7.63 0.66
N ASP A 17 -1.13 8.87 0.22
CA ASP A 17 -1.43 9.19 -1.17
C ASP A 17 -0.16 8.97 -2.01
N TRP A 18 -0.26 8.08 -3.00
CA TRP A 18 0.81 7.78 -3.93
C TRP A 18 0.26 7.78 -5.36
N ASN A 19 0.87 8.61 -6.21
CA ASN A 19 0.48 8.71 -7.60
C ASN A 19 1.68 9.10 -8.47
N PRO A 20 2.11 8.26 -9.44
CA PRO A 20 3.18 8.59 -10.37
C PRO A 20 2.95 9.89 -11.16
N GLU A 21 1.70 10.28 -11.37
CA GLU A 21 1.39 11.52 -12.08
C GLU A 21 1.91 12.78 -11.37
N TYR A 22 2.11 12.76 -10.05
CA TYR A 22 2.67 13.90 -9.32
C TYR A 22 4.09 14.26 -9.77
N LEU A 23 4.88 13.26 -10.15
CA LEU A 23 6.19 13.45 -10.77
C LEU A 23 6.05 13.73 -12.26
N TYR A 24 5.29 12.87 -12.97
CA TYR A 24 5.30 12.88 -14.43
C TYR A 24 4.58 14.08 -15.03
N ASN A 25 3.64 14.72 -14.35
CA ASN A 25 3.09 16.03 -14.71
C ASN A 25 4.16 17.13 -14.81
N LYS A 26 5.26 17.00 -14.06
CA LYS A 26 6.37 17.96 -14.07
C LYS A 26 7.37 17.70 -15.18
N ILE A 27 7.61 16.45 -15.56
CA ILE A 27 8.68 16.07 -16.49
C ILE A 27 8.20 15.67 -17.89
N ILE A 28 6.91 15.31 -18.03
CA ILE A 28 6.24 15.05 -19.31
C ILE A 28 4.93 15.87 -19.30
N PRO A 29 4.98 17.16 -19.66
CA PRO A 29 3.81 18.05 -19.59
C PRO A 29 2.68 17.67 -20.55
N ASP A 30 3.01 17.09 -21.72
CA ASP A 30 2.00 16.62 -22.65
C ASP A 30 1.25 15.40 -22.08
N GLU A 31 -0.06 15.55 -21.93
CA GLU A 31 -0.90 14.54 -21.29
C GLU A 31 -0.94 13.22 -22.07
N LYS A 32 -0.94 13.28 -23.43
CA LYS A 32 -1.01 12.07 -24.25
C LYS A 32 0.30 11.30 -24.18
N GLU A 33 1.44 12.00 -24.22
CA GLU A 33 2.76 11.41 -24.08
C GLU A 33 2.93 10.79 -22.68
N ARG A 34 2.51 11.51 -21.63
CA ARG A 34 2.56 11.04 -20.25
C ARG A 34 1.71 9.78 -20.04
N ASN A 35 0.46 9.78 -20.51
CA ASN A 35 -0.43 8.63 -20.41
C ASN A 35 0.13 7.43 -21.18
N TRP A 36 0.68 7.65 -22.36
CA TRP A 36 1.36 6.60 -23.10
C TRP A 36 2.58 6.06 -22.32
N PHE A 37 3.43 6.93 -21.78
CA PHE A 37 4.61 6.55 -21.03
C PHE A 37 4.27 5.68 -19.81
N LEU A 38 3.29 6.10 -18.98
CA LEU A 38 2.87 5.39 -17.79
C LEU A 38 2.06 4.11 -18.09
N SER A 39 1.43 4.01 -19.26
CA SER A 39 0.69 2.81 -19.66
C SER A 39 1.51 1.82 -20.51
N THR A 40 2.68 2.23 -21.04
CA THR A 40 3.47 1.42 -21.98
C THR A 40 4.87 1.11 -21.46
N ILE A 41 5.51 2.06 -20.77
CA ILE A 41 6.90 1.94 -20.29
C ILE A 41 6.91 1.66 -18.78
N CYS A 42 6.65 2.65 -17.95
CA CYS A 42 6.63 2.50 -16.49
C CYS A 42 5.23 2.09 -16.00
N THR A 43 4.77 0.92 -16.42
CA THR A 43 3.41 0.44 -16.16
C THR A 43 3.23 0.03 -14.69
N PRO A 44 1.97 0.00 -14.18
CA PRO A 44 1.68 -0.59 -12.88
C PRO A 44 2.20 -2.03 -12.74
N ASP A 45 2.01 -2.87 -13.76
CA ASP A 45 2.51 -4.26 -13.76
C ASP A 45 4.04 -4.35 -13.67
N TRP A 46 4.76 -3.39 -14.27
CA TRP A 46 6.19 -3.30 -14.12
C TRP A 46 6.59 -2.91 -12.69
N ASN A 47 5.89 -1.94 -12.08
CA ASN A 47 6.16 -1.52 -10.70
C ASN A 47 5.83 -2.64 -9.70
N GLU A 48 4.74 -3.39 -9.90
CA GLU A 48 4.36 -4.52 -9.05
C GLU A 48 5.46 -5.60 -8.92
N GLN A 49 6.38 -5.71 -9.88
CA GLN A 49 7.48 -6.66 -9.80
C GLN A 49 8.55 -6.25 -8.78
N GLN A 50 8.79 -4.95 -8.60
CA GLN A 50 9.68 -4.42 -7.56
C GLN A 50 9.05 -4.57 -6.19
N ASP A 51 7.73 -4.40 -6.10
CA ASP A 51 6.96 -4.71 -4.89
C ASP A 51 7.00 -6.22 -4.56
N GLY A 52 7.25 -7.06 -5.56
CA GLY A 52 7.54 -8.49 -5.43
C GLY A 52 9.01 -8.84 -5.17
N GLY A 53 9.88 -7.85 -4.99
CA GLY A 53 11.28 -8.04 -4.60
C GLY A 53 12.31 -8.00 -5.73
N ARG A 54 11.94 -7.62 -6.98
CA ARG A 54 12.94 -7.32 -8.02
C ARG A 54 13.65 -6.00 -7.67
N SER A 55 14.97 -5.92 -7.84
CA SER A 55 15.72 -4.71 -7.53
C SER A 55 15.33 -3.54 -8.45
N LEU A 56 15.33 -2.32 -7.90
CA LEU A 56 15.02 -1.11 -8.65
C LEU A 56 16.03 -0.89 -9.77
N LYS A 57 17.31 -1.18 -9.51
CA LYS A 57 18.38 -1.07 -10.49
C LYS A 57 18.14 -1.99 -11.70
N GLU A 58 17.89 -3.28 -11.44
CA GLU A 58 17.62 -4.26 -12.50
C GLU A 58 16.38 -3.87 -13.33
N ALA A 59 15.33 -3.43 -12.66
CA ALA A 59 14.09 -3.00 -13.29
C ALA A 59 14.31 -1.78 -14.19
N THR A 60 15.06 -0.79 -13.72
CA THR A 60 15.40 0.44 -14.44
C THR A 60 16.25 0.14 -15.66
N GLU A 61 17.37 -0.60 -15.50
CA GLU A 61 18.27 -0.94 -16.59
C GLU A 61 17.57 -1.78 -17.68
N HIS A 62 16.67 -2.67 -17.29
CA HIS A 62 15.86 -3.43 -18.23
C HIS A 62 15.00 -2.52 -19.11
N LEU A 63 14.30 -1.55 -18.52
CA LEU A 63 13.49 -0.60 -19.32
C LEU A 63 14.34 0.33 -20.16
N VAL A 64 15.46 0.84 -19.63
CA VAL A 64 16.39 1.70 -20.39
C VAL A 64 16.93 0.96 -21.62
N SER A 65 17.31 -0.31 -21.48
CA SER A 65 17.77 -1.11 -22.61
C SER A 65 16.71 -1.26 -23.71
N LYS A 66 15.43 -1.33 -23.31
CA LYS A 66 14.29 -1.51 -24.21
C LYS A 66 13.81 -0.19 -24.83
N TYR A 67 13.93 0.91 -24.08
CA TYR A 67 13.43 2.24 -24.45
C TYR A 67 14.51 3.31 -24.23
N PRO A 68 15.67 3.26 -24.93
CA PRO A 68 16.80 4.15 -24.65
C PRO A 68 16.51 5.64 -24.88
N ALA A 69 15.56 5.96 -25.75
CA ALA A 69 15.13 7.34 -25.98
C ALA A 69 14.42 7.98 -24.77
N HIS A 70 13.95 7.16 -23.80
CA HIS A 70 13.23 7.58 -22.61
C HIS A 70 14.04 7.38 -21.32
N GLU A 71 15.36 7.16 -21.40
CA GLU A 71 16.22 6.85 -20.28
C GLU A 71 16.03 7.81 -19.10
N ALA A 72 16.07 9.13 -19.35
CA ALA A 72 15.94 10.13 -18.30
C ALA A 72 14.59 10.01 -17.54
N SER A 73 13.50 9.81 -18.27
CA SER A 73 12.17 9.63 -17.68
C SER A 73 12.03 8.30 -16.93
N ILE A 74 12.65 7.22 -17.44
CA ILE A 74 12.64 5.91 -16.77
C ILE A 74 13.42 5.99 -15.45
N ARG A 75 14.62 6.56 -15.45
CA ARG A 75 15.44 6.70 -14.24
C ARG A 75 14.74 7.57 -13.18
N ALA A 76 14.06 8.62 -13.61
CA ALA A 76 13.32 9.51 -12.70
C ALA A 76 12.28 8.77 -11.84
N TYR A 77 11.74 7.63 -12.27
CA TYR A 77 10.75 6.87 -11.52
C TYR A 77 11.22 6.51 -10.11
N TYR A 78 12.45 6.04 -9.97
CA TYR A 78 13.02 5.69 -8.66
C TYR A 78 13.99 6.75 -8.12
N ASP A 79 14.73 7.46 -8.97
CA ASP A 79 15.64 8.53 -8.53
C ASP A 79 14.87 9.71 -7.88
N ARG A 80 13.60 9.89 -8.27
CA ARG A 80 12.72 10.95 -7.78
C ARG A 80 11.42 10.39 -7.19
N TRP A 81 11.46 9.16 -6.70
CA TRP A 81 10.31 8.42 -6.22
C TRP A 81 9.49 9.18 -5.16
N THR A 82 10.14 9.91 -4.26
CA THR A 82 9.46 10.68 -3.21
C THR A 82 8.53 11.77 -3.76
N GLU A 83 8.75 12.23 -5.00
CA GLU A 83 7.87 13.20 -5.63
C GLU A 83 6.54 12.63 -6.12
N MET A 84 6.38 11.32 -6.08
CA MET A 84 5.12 10.63 -6.34
C MET A 84 4.25 10.48 -5.09
N LEU A 85 4.77 10.88 -3.90
CA LEU A 85 4.02 10.87 -2.65
C LEU A 85 3.25 12.19 -2.50
N GLY A 86 1.92 12.10 -2.43
CA GLY A 86 1.03 13.22 -2.13
C GLY A 86 0.96 13.56 -0.64
N GLY A 87 1.55 12.69 0.20
CA GLY A 87 1.55 12.83 1.65
C GLY A 87 0.55 11.89 2.35
N PRO A 88 0.34 12.08 3.66
CA PRO A 88 -0.62 11.28 4.41
C PRO A 88 -2.07 11.64 4.04
N ILE A 89 -2.93 10.62 3.93
CA ILE A 89 -4.39 10.81 3.86
C ILE A 89 -4.86 11.10 5.28
N GLN A 90 -4.87 12.39 5.64
CA GLN A 90 -4.98 12.87 7.03
C GLN A 90 -6.18 12.30 7.77
N GLU A 91 -7.34 12.23 7.13
CA GLU A 91 -8.56 11.71 7.76
C GLU A 91 -8.41 10.21 8.10
N THR A 92 -7.74 9.42 7.26
CA THR A 92 -7.48 8.00 7.55
C THR A 92 -6.41 7.84 8.64
N VAL A 93 -5.37 8.69 8.62
CA VAL A 93 -4.35 8.70 9.67
C VAL A 93 -4.97 9.06 11.02
N GLU A 94 -5.95 9.99 11.06
CA GLU A 94 -6.68 10.31 12.29
C GLU A 94 -7.53 9.12 12.78
N ILE A 95 -8.18 8.38 11.88
CA ILE A 95 -8.87 7.13 12.23
C ILE A 95 -7.86 6.12 12.81
N PHE A 96 -6.72 5.94 12.15
CA PHE A 96 -5.65 5.06 12.63
C PHE A 96 -5.15 5.47 14.02
N ARG A 97 -4.97 6.78 14.26
CA ARG A 97 -4.58 7.32 15.57
C ARG A 97 -5.61 6.99 16.63
N GLN A 98 -6.91 7.17 16.35
CA GLN A 98 -7.98 6.83 17.26
C GLN A 98 -7.98 5.34 17.60
N LEU A 99 -7.81 4.47 16.61
CA LEU A 99 -7.71 3.02 16.80
C LEU A 99 -6.51 2.67 17.69
N LYS A 100 -5.35 3.26 17.43
CA LYS A 100 -4.11 2.95 18.17
C LYS A 100 -4.19 3.33 19.65
N PHE A 101 -4.72 4.51 19.94
CA PHE A 101 -4.63 5.08 21.30
C PHE A 101 -5.90 4.93 22.13
N ASN A 102 -7.05 4.63 21.51
CA ASN A 102 -8.34 4.55 22.20
C ASN A 102 -8.98 3.16 22.16
N THR A 103 -8.29 2.15 21.61
CA THR A 103 -8.78 0.77 21.57
C THR A 103 -7.69 -0.22 22.01
N HIS A 104 -8.09 -1.48 22.22
CA HIS A 104 -7.17 -2.58 22.50
C HIS A 104 -6.81 -3.40 21.26
N LEU A 105 -7.14 -2.87 20.08
CA LEU A 105 -6.88 -3.56 18.81
C LEU A 105 -5.38 -3.65 18.53
N LYS A 106 -4.98 -4.81 18.03
CA LYS A 106 -3.68 -4.94 17.37
C LYS A 106 -3.75 -4.40 15.94
N LEU A 107 -2.84 -3.53 15.59
CA LEU A 107 -2.82 -2.84 14.30
C LEU A 107 -1.60 -3.28 13.50
N TYR A 108 -1.86 -3.87 12.34
CA TYR A 108 -0.84 -4.40 11.45
C TYR A 108 -0.89 -3.71 10.10
N ALA A 109 0.24 -3.71 9.39
CA ALA A 109 0.30 -3.32 7.99
C ALA A 109 0.61 -4.51 7.10
N LEU A 110 -0.06 -4.60 5.94
CA LEU A 110 0.28 -5.49 4.83
C LEU A 110 0.28 -4.68 3.55
N THR A 111 1.47 -4.36 3.03
CA THR A 111 1.62 -3.47 1.89
C THR A 111 2.40 -4.10 0.75
N ASN A 112 1.97 -3.81 -0.49
CA ASN A 112 2.80 -4.01 -1.67
C ASN A 112 3.71 -2.78 -1.79
N TRP A 113 5.00 -2.97 -1.53
CA TRP A 113 5.99 -1.90 -1.54
C TRP A 113 7.39 -2.48 -1.70
N SER A 114 8.23 -1.82 -2.49
CA SER A 114 9.62 -2.23 -2.65
C SER A 114 10.40 -2.12 -1.33
N ALA A 115 11.21 -3.14 -1.05
CA ALA A 115 12.11 -3.13 0.11
C ALA A 115 13.14 -1.98 0.07
N GLU A 116 13.43 -1.43 -1.12
CA GLU A 116 14.43 -0.37 -1.28
C GLU A 116 13.84 1.03 -1.00
N THR A 117 12.54 1.26 -1.25
CA THR A 117 11.89 2.55 -1.01
C THR A 117 11.13 2.61 0.32
N PHE A 118 10.75 1.48 0.90
CA PHE A 118 10.00 1.46 2.15
C PHE A 118 10.75 2.11 3.33
N PRO A 119 12.09 1.94 3.52
CA PRO A 119 12.84 2.65 4.56
C PRO A 119 12.72 4.16 4.48
N VAL A 120 12.68 4.73 3.26
CA VAL A 120 12.48 6.17 3.05
C VAL A 120 11.10 6.61 3.54
N ALA A 121 10.06 5.80 3.30
CA ALA A 121 8.72 6.10 3.81
C ALA A 121 8.68 6.09 5.35
N LEU A 122 9.42 5.20 6.01
CA LEU A 122 9.54 5.16 7.47
C LEU A 122 10.19 6.43 8.04
N GLU A 123 11.13 7.05 7.32
CA GLU A 123 11.73 8.32 7.71
C GLU A 123 10.79 9.52 7.51
N LEU A 124 9.90 9.43 6.50
CA LEU A 124 8.99 10.52 6.16
C LEU A 124 7.71 10.53 7.00
N TYR A 125 7.25 9.37 7.50
CA TYR A 125 5.94 9.22 8.12
C TYR A 125 6.01 8.54 9.48
N ASP A 126 6.05 9.31 10.55
CA ASP A 126 6.12 8.82 11.94
C ASP A 126 5.00 7.83 12.29
N PHE A 127 3.80 8.00 11.74
CA PHE A 127 2.68 7.10 12.02
C PHE A 127 2.91 5.66 11.55
N LEU A 128 3.82 5.42 10.62
CA LEU A 128 4.18 4.06 10.22
C LEU A 128 4.84 3.26 11.36
N HIS A 129 5.37 3.94 12.37
CA HIS A 129 5.93 3.32 13.57
C HIS A 129 4.87 2.94 14.62
N TRP A 130 3.61 3.32 14.44
CA TRP A 130 2.53 2.99 15.36
C TRP A 130 1.99 1.57 15.20
N PHE A 131 2.30 0.89 14.11
CA PHE A 131 1.89 -0.50 13.89
C PHE A 131 2.53 -1.46 14.90
N ASP A 132 1.76 -2.44 15.37
CA ASP A 132 2.27 -3.55 16.20
C ASP A 132 3.12 -4.53 15.39
N GLY A 133 2.95 -4.55 14.06
CA GLY A 133 3.78 -5.30 13.13
C GLY A 133 3.51 -4.90 11.69
N ARG A 134 4.50 -5.07 10.82
CA ARG A 134 4.41 -4.74 9.40
C ARG A 134 4.92 -5.89 8.56
N LEU A 135 4.29 -6.11 7.42
CA LEU A 135 4.72 -7.06 6.40
C LEU A 135 4.78 -6.32 5.06
N VAL A 136 5.99 -6.21 4.52
CA VAL A 136 6.30 -5.48 3.30
C VAL A 136 6.63 -6.50 2.21
N SER A 137 5.89 -6.50 1.13
CA SER A 137 5.98 -7.51 0.07
C SER A 137 7.38 -7.63 -0.54
N GLY A 138 8.08 -6.50 -0.73
CA GLY A 138 9.44 -6.49 -1.28
C GLY A 138 10.48 -7.17 -0.40
N GLU A 139 10.30 -7.13 0.94
CA GLU A 139 11.14 -7.83 1.90
C GLU A 139 10.89 -9.35 1.86
N GLU A 140 9.62 -9.74 1.73
CA GLU A 140 9.20 -11.13 1.72
C GLU A 140 9.28 -11.80 0.33
N LYS A 141 9.43 -11.02 -0.73
CA LYS A 141 9.41 -11.45 -2.14
C LYS A 141 8.12 -12.17 -2.53
N ILE A 142 7.05 -11.85 -1.83
CA ILE A 142 5.68 -12.33 -2.05
C ILE A 142 4.77 -11.12 -1.91
N ARG A 143 3.82 -10.93 -2.81
CA ARG A 143 2.95 -9.75 -2.81
C ARG A 143 1.46 -10.10 -2.84
N LYS A 144 0.61 -9.14 -2.46
CA LYS A 144 -0.82 -9.20 -2.74
C LYS A 144 -1.06 -9.20 -4.26
N PRO A 145 -2.05 -9.92 -4.78
CA PRO A 145 -3.12 -10.64 -4.09
C PRO A 145 -2.82 -12.13 -3.85
N PHE A 146 -1.58 -12.58 -3.92
CA PHE A 146 -1.25 -14.01 -3.74
C PHE A 146 -1.54 -14.48 -2.31
N PRO A 147 -2.26 -15.61 -2.13
CA PRO A 147 -2.70 -16.09 -0.81
C PRO A 147 -1.57 -16.31 0.19
N GLU A 148 -0.36 -16.57 -0.29
CA GLU A 148 0.82 -16.86 0.52
C GLU A 148 1.18 -15.71 1.45
N ILE A 149 1.05 -14.45 1.00
CA ILE A 149 1.41 -13.29 1.83
C ILE A 149 0.41 -13.09 2.98
N TYR A 150 -0.86 -13.39 2.76
CA TYR A 150 -1.89 -13.31 3.82
C TYR A 150 -1.70 -14.42 4.85
N ARG A 151 -1.35 -15.65 4.41
CA ARG A 151 -1.02 -16.76 5.32
C ARG A 151 0.22 -16.43 6.14
N LEU A 152 1.25 -15.87 5.51
CA LEU A 152 2.45 -15.41 6.22
C LEU A 152 2.13 -14.35 7.28
N LEU A 153 1.24 -13.38 6.96
CA LEU A 153 0.76 -12.38 7.91
C LEU A 153 0.03 -13.04 9.09
N ILE A 154 -0.90 -13.95 8.81
CA ILE A 154 -1.66 -14.69 9.80
C ILE A 154 -0.72 -15.44 10.76
N ASP A 155 0.22 -16.20 10.20
CA ASP A 155 1.15 -17.03 10.97
C ASP A 155 2.14 -16.19 11.79
N ARG A 156 2.71 -15.13 11.17
CA ARG A 156 3.72 -14.26 11.82
C ARG A 156 3.17 -13.52 13.02
N PHE A 157 1.94 -13.04 12.94
CA PHE A 157 1.33 -12.22 14.00
C PHE A 157 0.24 -12.94 14.78
N ALA A 158 0.07 -14.24 14.58
CA ALA A 158 -0.94 -15.07 15.22
C ALA A 158 -2.36 -14.47 15.11
N ILE A 159 -2.72 -13.96 13.92
CA ILE A 159 -4.01 -13.32 13.67
C ILE A 159 -5.09 -14.39 13.54
N GLU A 160 -6.23 -14.17 14.20
CA GLU A 160 -7.47 -14.91 13.94
C GLU A 160 -8.29 -14.18 12.88
N PRO A 161 -8.32 -14.62 11.60
CA PRO A 161 -8.94 -13.84 10.52
C PRO A 161 -10.41 -13.47 10.79
N ARG A 162 -11.18 -14.35 11.41
CA ARG A 162 -12.59 -14.10 11.73
C ARG A 162 -12.81 -13.00 12.78
N LYS A 163 -11.76 -12.64 13.53
CA LYS A 163 -11.71 -11.55 14.50
C LYS A 163 -10.90 -10.36 14.04
N ALA A 164 -10.53 -10.34 12.76
CA ALA A 164 -9.70 -9.31 12.20
C ALA A 164 -10.38 -8.60 11.02
N ILE A 165 -10.13 -7.30 10.91
CA ILE A 165 -10.50 -6.49 9.75
C ILE A 165 -9.27 -6.39 8.83
N TYR A 166 -9.50 -6.44 7.53
CA TYR A 166 -8.52 -6.14 6.50
C TYR A 166 -9.05 -5.00 5.63
N VAL A 167 -8.28 -3.92 5.46
CA VAL A 167 -8.67 -2.76 4.65
C VAL A 167 -7.64 -2.48 3.56
N ASP A 168 -8.10 -2.31 2.33
CA ASP A 168 -7.28 -2.09 1.13
C ASP A 168 -8.13 -1.36 0.07
N ASP A 169 -7.53 -0.45 -0.69
CA ASP A 169 -8.20 0.31 -1.75
C ASP A 169 -8.39 -0.52 -3.03
N ASN A 170 -7.64 -1.61 -3.18
CA ASN A 170 -7.74 -2.50 -4.32
C ASN A 170 -8.59 -3.74 -3.98
N ILE A 171 -9.75 -3.85 -4.63
CA ILE A 171 -10.65 -4.99 -4.42
C ILE A 171 -9.98 -6.35 -4.71
N ARG A 172 -8.99 -6.42 -5.63
CA ARG A 172 -8.21 -7.63 -5.92
C ARG A 172 -7.47 -8.15 -4.68
N ASN A 173 -7.10 -7.25 -3.76
CA ASN A 173 -6.43 -7.60 -2.50
C ASN A 173 -7.43 -7.93 -1.38
N VAL A 174 -8.63 -7.33 -1.42
CA VAL A 174 -9.67 -7.58 -0.42
C VAL A 174 -10.29 -8.97 -0.56
N LEU A 175 -10.47 -9.45 -1.79
CA LEU A 175 -11.13 -10.72 -2.05
C LEU A 175 -10.39 -11.92 -1.41
N PRO A 176 -9.07 -12.12 -1.60
CA PRO A 176 -8.34 -13.20 -0.94
C PRO A 176 -8.37 -13.12 0.59
N ALA A 177 -8.35 -11.91 1.15
CA ALA A 177 -8.47 -11.73 2.59
C ALA A 177 -9.85 -12.21 3.10
N ARG A 178 -10.95 -11.92 2.37
CA ARG A 178 -12.29 -12.42 2.68
C ARG A 178 -12.37 -13.94 2.61
N GLU A 179 -11.76 -14.55 1.61
CA GLU A 179 -11.70 -16.02 1.46
C GLU A 179 -11.00 -16.69 2.64
N LEU A 180 -10.02 -16.04 3.24
CA LEU A 180 -9.32 -16.48 4.44
C LEU A 180 -10.08 -16.17 5.74
N GLY A 181 -11.22 -15.48 5.65
CA GLY A 181 -12.12 -15.24 6.79
C GLY A 181 -12.02 -13.85 7.41
N PHE A 182 -11.20 -12.94 6.89
CA PHE A 182 -11.16 -11.55 7.36
C PHE A 182 -12.47 -10.80 7.08
N HIS A 183 -12.77 -9.80 7.90
CA HIS A 183 -13.74 -8.77 7.57
C HIS A 183 -13.08 -7.80 6.58
N GLY A 184 -13.12 -8.15 5.29
CA GLY A 184 -12.48 -7.34 4.24
C GLY A 184 -13.29 -6.09 3.93
N ILE A 185 -12.69 -4.92 4.11
CA ILE A 185 -13.22 -3.60 3.76
C ILE A 185 -12.53 -3.13 2.48
N HIS A 186 -13.32 -2.85 1.44
CA HIS A 186 -12.83 -2.18 0.25
C HIS A 186 -12.83 -0.67 0.53
N PHE A 187 -11.66 -0.12 0.82
CA PHE A 187 -11.49 1.30 1.11
C PHE A 187 -11.85 2.14 -0.12
N ARG A 188 -12.64 3.17 0.08
CA ARG A 188 -13.02 4.13 -0.96
C ARG A 188 -12.79 5.56 -0.51
N THR A 189 -13.23 5.88 0.70
CA THR A 189 -13.02 7.18 1.33
C THR A 189 -12.85 7.00 2.84
N PRO A 190 -12.16 7.92 3.52
CA PRO A 190 -12.03 7.89 4.98
C PRO A 190 -13.39 7.89 5.69
N ALA A 191 -14.36 8.65 5.18
CA ALA A 191 -15.70 8.72 5.76
C ALA A 191 -16.43 7.37 5.74
N LEU A 192 -16.46 6.69 4.58
CA LEU A 192 -17.07 5.37 4.45
C LEU A 192 -16.34 4.32 5.30
N PHE A 193 -15.01 4.38 5.38
CA PHE A 193 -14.22 3.50 6.23
C PHE A 193 -14.61 3.69 7.70
N ARG A 194 -14.75 4.94 8.17
CA ARG A 194 -15.22 5.24 9.53
C ARG A 194 -16.61 4.66 9.79
N GLU A 195 -17.56 4.84 8.87
CA GLU A 195 -18.91 4.30 8.97
C GLU A 195 -18.91 2.77 9.14
N GLU A 196 -18.08 2.06 8.37
CA GLU A 196 -17.93 0.61 8.48
C GLU A 196 -17.36 0.19 9.85
N LEU A 197 -16.34 0.90 10.36
CA LEU A 197 -15.79 0.64 11.70
C LEU A 197 -16.80 0.89 12.81
N VAL A 198 -17.62 1.93 12.70
CA VAL A 198 -18.74 2.19 13.64
C VAL A 198 -19.79 1.08 13.54
N GLY A 199 -20.14 0.65 12.32
CA GLY A 199 -21.09 -0.47 12.11
C GLY A 199 -20.61 -1.80 12.69
N LEU A 200 -19.29 -2.02 12.73
CA LEU A 200 -18.66 -3.20 13.35
C LEU A 200 -18.51 -3.04 14.88
N GLY A 201 -18.80 -1.87 15.44
CA GLY A 201 -18.66 -1.58 16.87
C GLY A 201 -17.20 -1.36 17.32
N VAL A 202 -16.32 -1.04 16.36
CA VAL A 202 -14.88 -0.80 16.58
C VAL A 202 -14.61 0.66 16.99
N LEU A 203 -15.37 1.58 16.41
CA LEU A 203 -15.34 3.00 16.78
C LEU A 203 -16.70 3.45 17.36
N PRO A 204 -16.73 4.45 18.24
CA PRO A 204 -17.95 5.08 18.69
C PRO A 204 -18.62 5.85 17.54
N ARG A 205 -19.96 6.05 17.69
CA ARG A 205 -20.77 6.90 16.80
C ARG A 205 -20.41 8.36 16.93
#